data_56ed895de1115115c28ccbd9e7078fe0
#
_entry.id   56ed895de1115115c28ccbd9e7078fe0
#
_cell.length_a   1.000
_cell.length_b   1.000
_cell.length_c   1.000
_cell.angle_alpha   90.00
_cell.angle_beta   90.00
_cell.angle_gamma   90.00
#
_symmetry.space_group_name_H-M   'P 1'
#
loop_
_entity.id
_entity.type
_entity.pdbx_description
1 polymer ?
#
loop_
_entity_poly.entity_id
_entity_poly.type
_entity_poly.pdbx_seq_one_letter_code
_entity_poly.pdbx_strand_id
1 'polypeptide(L)' 'MVEIKKSKGQEKAKPIEVEGTVRELLPNAHFMVELDNGHKVLAHISGKMRMHYIKIVRGDRVKLELSPYDLGKGRIIFRE' A
#
# COMPACT_ATOMS: atom_id res chain seq x y z
N MET A 1 -21.31 25.92 -6.44
CA MET A 1 -20.91 25.55 -6.36
C MET A 1 -20.52 24.88 -6.27
N VAL A 2 -20.29 24.56 -6.27
CA VAL A 2 -19.83 23.93 -6.14
C VAL A 2 -19.10 23.49 -6.15
N GLU A 3 -18.70 23.76 -6.35
CA GLU A 3 -17.90 23.31 -6.37
C GLU A 3 -17.46 22.58 -5.75
N ILE A 4 -17.34 22.51 -5.53
CA ILE A 4 -17.11 21.66 -4.74
C ILE A 4 -17.25 20.35 -5.03
N LYS A 5 -17.88 20.01 -5.75
CA LYS A 5 -18.09 18.84 -6.12
C LYS A 5 -17.01 18.08 -6.50
N LYS A 6 -16.24 18.48 -7.12
CA LYS A 6 -15.13 17.81 -7.56
C LYS A 6 -14.37 17.29 -6.47
N SER A 7 -14.22 18.01 -5.51
CA SER A 7 -13.43 17.53 -4.40
C SER A 7 -14.07 16.36 -3.74
N LYS A 8 -15.39 16.25 -3.86
CA LYS A 8 -16.00 15.12 -3.26
C LYS A 8 -15.61 13.86 -3.92
N GLY A 9 -15.46 13.85 -5.18
CA GLY A 9 -15.04 12.66 -5.85
C GLY A 9 -13.69 12.20 -5.35
N GLN A 10 -12.82 13.13 -5.08
CA GLN A 10 -11.52 12.76 -4.57
C GLN A 10 -11.59 12.16 -3.20
N GLU A 11 -12.48 12.64 -2.40
CA GLU A 11 -12.62 12.09 -1.07
C GLU A 11 -13.03 10.64 -1.10
N LYS A 12 -13.84 10.28 -2.07
CA LYS A 12 -14.28 8.91 -2.18
C LYS A 12 -13.15 7.98 -2.51
N ALA A 13 -12.07 8.51 -3.07
CA ALA A 13 -10.95 7.68 -3.48
C ALA A 13 -9.87 7.62 -2.44
N LYS A 14 -10.19 7.91 -1.19
CA LYS A 14 -9.20 7.83 -0.15
C LYS A 14 -8.65 6.43 -0.01
N PRO A 15 -7.32 6.31 0.14
CA PRO A 15 -6.72 4.99 0.32
C PRO A 15 -7.16 4.37 1.63
N ILE A 16 -7.16 3.06 1.66
CA ILE A 16 -7.44 2.30 2.86
C ILE A 16 -6.11 1.89 3.46
N GLU A 17 -5.82 2.32 4.68
CA GLU A 17 -4.57 1.97 5.35
C GLU A 17 -4.74 0.66 6.09
N VAL A 18 -3.82 -0.26 5.85
CA VAL A 18 -3.83 -1.57 6.51
C VAL A 18 -2.40 -1.96 6.83
N GLU A 19 -2.26 -2.98 7.64
CA GLU A 19 -0.95 -3.51 8.00
C GLU A 19 -0.86 -4.97 7.61
N GLY A 20 0.35 -5.40 7.31
CA GLY A 20 0.57 -6.79 6.95
C GLY A 20 2.02 -7.17 7.08
N THR A 21 2.31 -8.42 6.73
CA THR A 21 3.65 -8.97 6.79
C THR A 21 4.11 -9.34 5.39
N VAL A 22 5.34 -8.95 5.05
CA VAL A 22 5.91 -9.27 3.75
C VAL A 22 6.18 -10.77 3.71
N ARG A 23 5.58 -11.45 2.76
CA ARG A 23 5.75 -12.90 2.62
C ARG A 23 6.70 -13.28 1.51
N GLU A 24 6.78 -12.46 0.47
CA GLU A 24 7.59 -12.82 -0.67
C GLU A 24 8.13 -11.57 -1.35
N LEU A 25 9.37 -11.61 -1.77
CA LEU A 25 9.99 -10.54 -2.54
C LEU A 25 9.87 -10.87 -4.00
N LEU A 26 9.35 -9.94 -4.78
CA LEU A 26 9.11 -10.14 -6.20
C LEU A 26 9.98 -9.19 -7.01
N PRO A 27 10.14 -9.42 -8.32
CA PRO A 27 10.92 -8.51 -9.14
C PRO A 27 10.34 -7.11 -9.20
N ASN A 28 11.17 -6.15 -9.58
CA ASN A 28 10.75 -4.77 -9.81
C ASN A 28 10.22 -4.10 -8.57
N ALA A 29 10.82 -4.40 -7.42
CA ALA A 29 10.45 -3.78 -6.15
C ALA A 29 8.99 -4.02 -5.79
N HIS A 30 8.48 -5.18 -6.13
CA HIS A 30 7.16 -5.61 -5.72
C HIS A 30 7.26 -6.62 -4.60
N PHE A 31 6.20 -6.72 -3.81
CA PHE A 31 6.19 -7.59 -2.63
C PHE A 31 4.81 -8.22 -2.49
N MET A 32 4.79 -9.47 -2.09
CA MET A 32 3.54 -10.11 -1.70
C MET A 32 3.39 -9.92 -0.21
N VAL A 33 2.34 -9.21 0.19
CA VAL A 33 2.09 -8.89 1.59
C VAL A 33 0.82 -9.59 2.03
N GLU A 34 0.88 -10.28 3.15
CA GLU A 34 -0.30 -10.90 3.73
C GLU A 34 -0.81 -10.01 4.84
N LEU A 35 -2.04 -9.56 4.71
CA LEU A 35 -2.69 -8.73 5.72
C LEU A 35 -3.09 -9.59 6.92
N ASP A 36 -3.38 -8.93 8.02
CA ASP A 36 -3.74 -9.63 9.25
C ASP A 36 -4.98 -10.49 9.10
N ASN A 37 -5.86 -10.12 8.17
CA ASN A 37 -7.07 -10.91 7.94
C ASN A 37 -6.85 -12.06 6.95
N GLY A 38 -5.61 -12.28 6.52
CA GLY A 38 -5.28 -13.36 5.59
C GLY A 38 -5.33 -12.98 4.13
N HIS A 39 -5.79 -11.79 3.80
CA HIS A 39 -5.86 -11.34 2.41
C HIS A 39 -4.46 -11.01 1.90
N LYS A 40 -4.15 -11.45 0.69
CA LYS A 40 -2.85 -11.19 0.10
C LYS A 40 -2.92 -10.06 -0.91
N VAL A 41 -1.93 -9.20 -0.87
CA VAL A 41 -1.90 -7.99 -1.68
C VAL A 41 -0.57 -7.92 -2.41
N LEU A 42 -0.62 -7.58 -3.69
CA LEU A 42 0.58 -7.28 -4.45
C LEU A 42 0.92 -5.82 -4.19
N ALA A 43 2.05 -5.59 -3.53
CA ALA A 43 2.41 -4.26 -3.09
C ALA A 43 3.69 -3.79 -3.76
N HIS A 44 3.82 -2.47 -3.86
CA HIS A 44 5.06 -1.86 -4.32
C HIS A 44 5.47 -0.79 -3.32
N ILE A 45 6.73 -0.34 -3.41
CA ILE A 45 7.25 0.65 -2.48
C ILE A 45 6.82 2.04 -2.93
N SER A 46 6.38 2.87 -1.98
CA SER A 46 6.04 4.24 -2.30
C SER A 46 7.30 5.00 -2.72
N GLY A 47 7.11 6.09 -3.46
CA GLY A 47 8.24 6.90 -3.88
C GLY A 47 9.01 7.48 -2.70
N LYS A 48 8.31 7.83 -1.63
CA LYS A 48 8.94 8.37 -0.45
C LYS A 48 9.89 7.36 0.19
N MET A 49 9.46 6.12 0.32
CA MET A 49 10.32 5.09 0.90
C MET A 49 11.50 4.79 0.01
N ARG A 50 11.28 4.83 -1.29
CA ARG A 50 12.37 4.60 -2.24
C ARG A 50 13.43 5.68 -2.13
N MET A 51 13.03 6.92 -1.93
CA MET A 51 13.96 8.01 -1.78
C MET A 51 14.80 7.88 -0.53
N HIS A 52 14.28 7.25 0.51
CA HIS A 52 15.02 7.06 1.76
C HIS A 52 15.75 5.74 1.79
N TYR A 53 15.79 5.02 0.69
CA TYR A 53 16.51 3.74 0.59
C TYR A 53 16.11 2.75 1.67
N ILE A 54 14.85 2.74 2.05
CA ILE A 54 14.38 1.80 3.05
C ILE A 54 14.31 0.42 2.42
N LYS A 55 15.01 -0.53 3.05
CA LYS A 55 15.06 -1.88 2.54
C LYS A 55 14.01 -2.74 3.21
N ILE A 56 13.26 -3.47 2.41
CA ILE A 56 12.21 -4.34 2.91
C ILE A 56 12.62 -5.78 2.66
N VAL A 57 12.51 -6.61 3.69
CA VAL A 57 12.86 -8.02 3.59
C VAL A 57 11.66 -8.86 4.00
N ARG A 58 11.73 -10.14 3.65
CA ARG A 58 10.66 -11.06 4.00
C ARG A 58 10.53 -11.15 5.51
N GLY A 59 9.30 -11.11 5.99
CA GLY A 59 9.04 -11.13 7.41
C GLY A 59 8.84 -9.76 8.03
N ASP A 60 9.15 -8.69 7.28
CA ASP A 60 8.96 -7.35 7.80
C ASP A 60 7.49 -7.01 7.94
N ARG A 61 7.18 -6.28 8.98
CA ARG A 61 5.86 -5.72 9.20
C ARG A 61 5.79 -4.39 8.48
N VAL A 62 4.78 -4.18 7.68
CA VAL A 62 4.66 -2.95 6.90
C VAL A 62 3.26 -2.40 6.99
N LYS A 63 3.17 -1.09 6.81
CA LYS A 63 1.88 -0.42 6.65
C LYS A 63 1.75 -0.06 5.19
N LEU A 64 0.59 -0.31 4.63
CA LEU A 64 0.38 -0.05 3.21
C LEU A 64 -1.01 0.53 2.98
N GLU A 65 -1.15 1.16 1.81
CA GLU A 65 -2.41 1.73 1.37
C GLU A 65 -2.95 0.90 0.24
N LEU A 66 -4.22 0.57 0.33
CA LEU A 66 -4.93 -0.13 -0.73
C LEU A 66 -5.82 0.85 -1.47
N SER A 67 -5.94 0.65 -2.78
CA SER A 67 -6.92 1.40 -3.54
C SER A 67 -8.31 0.87 -3.21
N PRO A 68 -9.29 1.74 -2.95
CA PRO A 68 -10.67 1.24 -2.77
C PRO A 68 -11.23 0.63 -4.03
N TYR A 69 -10.58 0.86 -5.17
CA TYR A 69 -11.03 0.30 -6.43
C TYR A 69 -10.35 -1.02 -6.78
N ASP A 70 -9.28 -1.37 -6.08
CA ASP A 70 -8.57 -2.63 -6.34
C ASP A 70 -7.85 -3.07 -5.07
N LEU A 71 -8.55 -3.85 -4.27
CA LEU A 71 -8.02 -4.28 -2.99
C LEU A 71 -6.93 -5.34 -3.10
N GLY A 72 -6.67 -5.82 -4.30
CA GLY A 72 -5.59 -6.77 -4.51
C GLY A 72 -4.24 -6.13 -4.70
N LYS A 73 -4.19 -4.80 -4.79
CA LYS A 73 -2.94 -4.07 -5.00
C LYS A 73 -2.79 -2.98 -3.97
N GLY A 74 -1.55 -2.73 -3.56
CA GLY A 74 -1.30 -1.72 -2.55
C GLY A 74 0.06 -1.09 -2.69
N ARG A 75 0.29 -0.08 -1.87
CA ARG A 75 1.54 0.64 -1.85
C ARG A 75 2.05 0.67 -0.42
N ILE A 76 3.27 0.21 -0.22
CA ILE A 76 3.88 0.21 1.10
C ILE A 76 4.31 1.63 1.41
N ILE A 77 3.84 2.17 2.53
CA ILE A 77 4.13 3.54 2.92
C ILE A 77 4.98 3.62 4.16
N PHE A 78 5.14 2.51 4.88
CA PHE A 78 5.91 2.54 6.12
C PHE A 78 6.36 1.12 6.48
N ARG A 79 7.57 0.99 7.00
CA ARG A 79 8.08 -0.27 7.51
C ARG A 79 8.24 -0.12 9.01
N GLU A 80 7.65 -1.02 9.74
CA GLU A 80 7.72 -1.01 11.19
C GLU A 80 8.99 -1.62 11.75
#